data_824e81384ca4f571e895b58ce917ecf4
#
_entry.id   824e81384ca4f571e895b58ce917ecf4
#
_cell.length_a   1.000
_cell.length_b   1.000
_cell.length_c   1.000
_cell.angle_alpha   90.00
_cell.angle_beta   90.00
_cell.angle_gamma   90.00
#
_symmetry.space_group_name_H-M   'P 1'
#
loop_
_entity.id
_entity.type
_entity.pdbx_description
1 polymer ?
#
loop_
_entity_poly.entity_id
_entity_poly.type
_entity_poly.pdbx_seq_one_letter_code
_entity_poly.pdbx_strand_id
1 'polypeptide(L)'
;MTDEDTQMQEIKDRVLAFAKERDWEQFHAPKNLSMAIAAEAAELMEHFLWQSPEASCSDMEAGKLRSKVEEELADVFIFAIEFANMTGIDIAKIIDSKMQRNAEKYPVEKAKGRSVKYTEL
;
A
#
# COMPACT_ATOMS: atom_id res chain seq x y z
N MET A 1 -16.17 -0.09 10.04
CA MET A 1 -14.84 0.45 9.70
C MET A 1 -14.87 0.97 8.28
N THR A 2 -14.72 2.25 8.11
CA THR A 2 -14.62 2.91 6.80
C THR A 2 -13.49 3.94 6.85
N ASP A 3 -13.04 4.39 5.68
CA ASP A 3 -11.97 5.40 5.60
C ASP A 3 -12.35 6.72 6.31
N GLU A 4 -13.65 7.02 6.37
CA GLU A 4 -14.14 8.26 6.99
C GLU A 4 -14.22 8.19 8.52
N ASP A 5 -14.47 7.00 9.07
CA ASP A 5 -14.74 6.86 10.52
C ASP A 5 -13.65 6.13 11.31
N THR A 6 -12.59 5.66 10.64
CA THR A 6 -11.57 4.81 11.26
C THR A 6 -10.21 5.47 11.24
N GLN A 7 -9.60 5.64 12.41
CA GLN A 7 -8.24 6.17 12.50
C GLN A 7 -7.20 5.10 12.17
N MET A 8 -6.06 5.53 11.66
CA MET A 8 -4.94 4.62 11.36
C MET A 8 -4.54 3.77 12.57
N GLN A 9 -4.56 4.34 13.76
CA GLN A 9 -4.21 3.60 14.98
C GLN A 9 -5.15 2.43 15.23
N GLU A 10 -6.44 2.59 14.96
CA GLU A 10 -7.42 1.50 15.11
C GLU A 10 -7.11 0.34 14.16
N ILE A 11 -6.73 0.66 12.92
CA ILE A 11 -6.34 -0.36 11.93
C ILE A 11 -5.06 -1.07 12.38
N LYS A 12 -4.05 -0.31 12.82
CA LYS A 12 -2.80 -0.86 13.34
C LYS A 12 -3.04 -1.83 14.49
N ASP A 13 -3.89 -1.43 15.43
CA ASP A 13 -4.21 -2.25 16.61
C ASP A 13 -4.93 -3.54 16.19
N ARG A 14 -5.85 -3.47 15.25
CA ARG A 14 -6.60 -4.63 14.76
C ARG A 14 -5.69 -5.62 14.02
N VAL A 15 -4.79 -5.13 13.18
CA VAL A 15 -3.82 -5.96 12.46
C VAL A 15 -2.88 -6.65 13.45
N LEU A 16 -2.39 -5.92 14.43
CA LEU A 16 -1.51 -6.47 15.46
C LEU A 16 -2.21 -7.54 16.30
N ALA A 17 -3.43 -7.27 16.73
CA ALA A 17 -4.23 -8.23 17.50
C ALA A 17 -4.45 -9.53 16.73
N PHE A 18 -4.75 -9.45 15.44
CA PHE A 18 -4.91 -10.61 14.58
C PHE A 18 -3.66 -11.50 14.57
N ALA A 19 -2.49 -10.89 14.45
CA ALA A 19 -1.22 -11.61 14.48
C ALA A 19 -0.93 -12.21 15.86
N LYS A 20 -1.17 -11.47 16.93
CA LYS A 20 -0.96 -11.92 18.30
C LYS A 20 -1.82 -13.14 18.66
N GLU A 21 -3.10 -13.11 18.33
CA GLU A 21 -4.03 -14.19 18.60
C GLU A 21 -3.59 -15.52 17.98
N ARG A 22 -2.80 -15.47 16.91
CA ARG A 22 -2.29 -16.62 16.17
C ARG A 22 -0.83 -16.93 16.46
N ASP A 23 -0.21 -16.19 17.35
CA ASP A 23 1.21 -16.30 17.67
C ASP A 23 2.09 -16.15 16.43
N TRP A 24 1.71 -15.24 15.53
CA TRP A 24 2.42 -15.00 14.28
C TRP A 24 3.52 -13.95 14.38
N GLU A 25 3.58 -13.18 15.46
CA GLU A 25 4.61 -12.16 15.65
C GLU A 25 6.03 -12.75 15.54
N GLN A 26 6.21 -14.00 15.97
CA GLN A 26 7.50 -14.70 15.87
C GLN A 26 8.00 -14.82 14.42
N PHE A 27 7.09 -14.76 13.43
CA PHE A 27 7.42 -14.85 12.00
C PHE A 27 7.52 -13.48 11.33
N HIS A 28 7.15 -12.41 12.02
CA HIS A 28 7.01 -11.06 11.46
C HIS A 28 8.27 -10.21 11.60
N ALA A 29 9.43 -10.79 11.28
CA ALA A 29 10.67 -10.02 11.13
C ALA A 29 10.56 -9.05 9.94
N PRO A 30 11.23 -7.89 9.98
CA PRO A 30 11.20 -6.93 8.87
C PRO A 30 11.53 -7.54 7.51
N LYS A 31 12.51 -8.43 7.45
CA LYS A 31 12.85 -9.15 6.21
C LYS A 31 11.64 -9.94 5.68
N ASN A 32 10.99 -10.72 6.54
CA ASN A 32 9.85 -11.55 6.14
C ASN A 32 8.66 -10.71 5.70
N LEU A 33 8.37 -9.64 6.43
CA LEU A 33 7.27 -8.73 6.10
C LEU A 33 7.54 -7.97 4.79
N SER A 34 8.79 -7.57 4.54
CA SER A 34 9.14 -6.92 3.27
C SER A 34 8.92 -7.84 2.09
N MET A 35 9.22 -9.12 2.24
CA MET A 35 8.98 -10.14 1.22
C MET A 35 7.48 -10.39 1.02
N ALA A 36 6.71 -10.43 2.09
CA ALA A 36 5.26 -10.59 2.02
C ALA A 36 4.61 -9.40 1.29
N ILE A 37 5.03 -8.16 1.57
CA ILE A 37 4.56 -6.97 0.86
C ILE A 37 4.85 -7.10 -0.64
N ALA A 38 6.07 -7.50 -1.01
CA ALA A 38 6.46 -7.67 -2.40
C ALA A 38 5.63 -8.76 -3.10
N ALA A 39 5.40 -9.87 -2.42
CA ALA A 39 4.60 -10.99 -2.95
C ALA A 39 3.15 -10.55 -3.22
N GLU A 40 2.52 -9.88 -2.26
CA GLU A 40 1.14 -9.39 -2.42
C GLU A 40 1.05 -8.30 -3.49
N ALA A 41 2.04 -7.42 -3.56
CA ALA A 41 2.11 -6.42 -4.63
C ALA A 41 2.22 -7.10 -6.02
N ALA A 42 2.99 -8.19 -6.11
CA ALA A 42 3.09 -8.96 -7.35
C ALA A 42 1.77 -9.64 -7.71
N GLU A 43 1.04 -10.17 -6.73
CA GLU A 43 -0.29 -10.76 -6.97
C GLU A 43 -1.29 -9.72 -7.45
N LEU A 44 -1.24 -8.52 -6.90
CA LEU A 44 -2.03 -7.38 -7.39
C LEU A 44 -1.68 -7.08 -8.86
N MET A 45 -0.40 -7.00 -9.17
CA MET A 45 0.09 -6.74 -10.53
C MET A 45 -0.35 -7.82 -11.52
N GLU A 46 -0.35 -9.09 -11.12
CA GLU A 46 -0.71 -10.22 -11.99
C GLU A 46 -2.09 -10.08 -12.62
N HIS A 47 -3.04 -9.46 -11.91
CA HIS A 47 -4.38 -9.23 -12.44
C HIS A 47 -4.39 -8.33 -13.67
N PHE A 48 -3.34 -7.55 -13.92
CA PHE A 48 -3.27 -6.55 -14.98
C PHE A 48 -2.19 -6.80 -16.02
N LEU A 49 -1.39 -7.88 -15.89
CA LEU A 49 -0.20 -8.11 -16.70
C LEU A 49 -0.46 -8.08 -18.21
N TRP A 50 -1.59 -8.63 -18.64
CA TRP A 50 -1.90 -8.81 -20.06
C TRP A 50 -2.92 -7.80 -20.57
N GLN A 51 -3.21 -6.78 -19.78
CA GLN A 51 -4.20 -5.77 -20.11
C GLN A 51 -3.54 -4.46 -20.56
N SER A 52 -4.23 -3.73 -21.44
CA SER A 52 -3.89 -2.34 -21.69
C SER A 52 -4.31 -1.46 -20.48
N PRO A 53 -3.74 -0.26 -20.33
CA PRO A 53 -4.22 0.67 -19.30
C PRO A 53 -5.72 0.92 -19.38
N GLU A 54 -6.27 1.07 -20.57
CA GLU A 54 -7.70 1.29 -20.81
C GLU A 54 -8.54 0.11 -20.36
N ALA A 55 -8.11 -1.12 -20.69
CA ALA A 55 -8.80 -2.35 -20.27
C ALA A 55 -8.76 -2.49 -18.73
N SER A 56 -7.64 -2.14 -18.09
CA SER A 56 -7.54 -2.19 -16.63
C SER A 56 -8.55 -1.26 -15.95
N CYS A 57 -8.77 -0.08 -16.50
CA CYS A 57 -9.80 0.83 -15.98
C CYS A 57 -11.19 0.25 -16.12
N SER A 58 -11.53 -0.29 -17.30
CA SER A 58 -12.84 -0.88 -17.57
C SER A 58 -13.12 -2.10 -16.68
N ASP A 59 -12.13 -2.96 -16.50
CA ASP A 59 -12.27 -4.18 -15.69
C ASP A 59 -12.45 -3.88 -14.21
N MET A 60 -11.87 -2.79 -13.72
CA MET A 60 -12.10 -2.35 -12.34
C MET A 60 -13.52 -1.82 -12.12
N GLU A 61 -14.16 -1.28 -13.14
CA GLU A 61 -15.55 -0.84 -13.07
C GLU A 61 -16.54 -2.00 -13.13
N ALA A 62 -16.21 -3.07 -13.86
CA ALA A 62 -17.15 -4.14 -14.27
C ALA A 62 -17.36 -5.28 -13.27
N GLY A 63 -16.71 -5.32 -12.12
CA GLY A 63 -17.13 -6.16 -11.00
C GLY A 63 -16.30 -7.39 -10.64
N LYS A 64 -16.03 -8.36 -11.52
CA LYS A 64 -15.35 -9.62 -11.14
C LYS A 64 -13.88 -9.44 -10.77
N LEU A 65 -13.16 -8.62 -11.52
CA LEU A 65 -11.76 -8.32 -11.25
C LEU A 65 -11.63 -7.48 -9.99
N ARG A 66 -12.55 -6.56 -9.79
CA ARG A 66 -12.54 -5.65 -8.65
C ARG A 66 -12.45 -6.37 -7.31
N SER A 67 -13.26 -7.40 -7.10
CA SER A 67 -13.26 -8.18 -5.86
C SER A 67 -11.89 -8.80 -5.57
N LYS A 68 -11.25 -9.39 -6.58
CA LYS A 68 -9.92 -9.99 -6.45
C LYS A 68 -8.85 -8.94 -6.17
N VAL A 69 -8.91 -7.82 -6.88
CA VAL A 69 -7.97 -6.71 -6.70
C VAL A 69 -8.10 -6.11 -5.29
N GLU A 70 -9.31 -5.98 -4.78
CA GLU A 70 -9.55 -5.49 -3.42
C GLU A 70 -8.92 -6.41 -2.38
N GLU A 71 -8.99 -7.73 -2.55
CA GLU A 71 -8.34 -8.70 -1.65
C GLU A 71 -6.83 -8.53 -1.66
N GLU A 72 -6.20 -8.46 -2.83
CA GLU A 72 -4.75 -8.31 -2.95
C GLU A 72 -4.28 -6.95 -2.42
N LEU A 73 -5.01 -5.89 -2.72
CA LEU A 73 -4.68 -4.57 -2.19
C LEU A 73 -4.78 -4.53 -0.67
N ALA A 74 -5.81 -5.18 -0.11
CA ALA A 74 -5.96 -5.28 1.34
C ALA A 74 -4.76 -6.01 1.97
N ASP A 75 -4.29 -7.09 1.36
CA ASP A 75 -3.13 -7.84 1.86
C ASP A 75 -1.85 -7.01 1.81
N VAL A 76 -1.65 -6.21 0.76
CA VAL A 76 -0.52 -5.27 0.69
C VAL A 76 -0.55 -4.29 1.88
N PHE A 77 -1.71 -3.70 2.17
CA PHE A 77 -1.86 -2.79 3.31
C PHE A 77 -1.67 -3.51 4.64
N ILE A 78 -2.24 -4.69 4.82
CA ILE A 78 -2.12 -5.44 6.06
C ILE A 78 -0.66 -5.72 6.40
N PHE A 79 0.12 -6.22 5.44
CA PHE A 79 1.54 -6.50 5.67
C PHE A 79 2.36 -5.22 5.87
N ALA A 80 2.05 -4.15 5.15
CA ALA A 80 2.73 -2.87 5.34
C ALA A 80 2.45 -2.29 6.73
N ILE A 81 1.20 -2.38 7.19
CA ILE A 81 0.78 -1.94 8.51
C ILE A 81 1.45 -2.77 9.60
N GLU A 82 1.50 -4.10 9.43
CA GLU A 82 2.19 -4.97 10.38
C GLU A 82 3.69 -4.68 10.43
N PHE A 83 4.30 -4.36 9.30
CA PHE A 83 5.70 -3.90 9.27
C PHE A 83 5.90 -2.68 10.16
N ALA A 84 5.00 -1.71 10.05
CA ALA A 84 5.04 -0.51 10.91
C ALA A 84 4.81 -0.86 12.38
N ASN A 85 3.89 -1.79 12.68
CA ASN A 85 3.66 -2.26 14.05
C ASN A 85 4.92 -2.88 14.66
N MET A 86 5.56 -3.78 13.92
CA MET A 86 6.73 -4.52 14.43
C MET A 86 7.99 -3.67 14.54
N THR A 87 8.06 -2.55 13.84
CA THR A 87 9.23 -1.65 13.84
C THR A 87 9.00 -0.33 14.56
N GLY A 88 7.81 -0.10 15.10
CA GLY A 88 7.49 1.15 15.81
C GLY A 88 7.40 2.37 14.90
N ILE A 89 7.08 2.18 13.63
CA ILE A 89 6.96 3.29 12.67
C ILE A 89 5.57 3.92 12.76
N ASP A 90 5.52 5.25 12.78
CA ASP A 90 4.30 6.04 12.69
C ASP A 90 3.99 6.29 11.20
N ILE A 91 2.97 5.61 10.68
CA ILE A 91 2.64 5.62 9.24
C ILE A 91 2.26 7.03 8.77
N ALA A 92 1.36 7.70 9.49
CA ALA A 92 0.91 9.04 9.11
C ALA A 92 2.09 10.01 9.04
N LYS A 93 2.99 9.94 10.02
CA LYS A 93 4.16 10.80 10.10
C LYS A 93 5.12 10.59 8.92
N ILE A 94 5.41 9.33 8.57
CA ILE A 94 6.34 9.07 7.45
C ILE A 94 5.72 9.43 6.10
N ILE A 95 4.42 9.24 5.94
CA ILE A 95 3.71 9.64 4.71
C ILE A 95 3.77 11.16 4.56
N ASP A 96 3.42 11.90 5.61
CA ASP A 96 3.45 13.36 5.59
C ASP A 96 4.86 13.88 5.25
N SER A 97 5.87 13.37 5.95
CA SER A 97 7.27 13.74 5.71
C SER A 97 7.71 13.44 4.28
N LYS A 98 7.35 12.27 3.77
CA LYS A 98 7.72 11.87 2.41
C LYS A 98 7.01 12.69 1.35
N MET A 99 5.73 13.02 1.56
CA MET A 99 4.97 13.88 0.66
C MET A 99 5.59 15.28 0.57
N GLN A 100 6.07 15.83 1.68
CA GLN A 100 6.78 17.12 1.68
C GLN A 100 8.06 17.06 0.84
N ARG A 101 8.86 16.01 0.99
CA ARG A 101 10.07 15.80 0.16
C ARG A 101 9.75 15.64 -1.31
N ASN A 102 8.66 14.92 -1.61
CA ASN A 102 8.23 14.73 -2.99
C ASN A 102 7.78 16.05 -3.62
N ALA A 103 7.11 16.91 -2.86
CA ALA A 103 6.70 18.23 -3.31
C ALA A 103 7.92 19.11 -3.67
N GLU A 104 9.03 18.98 -2.93
CA GLU A 104 10.27 19.68 -3.22
C GLU A 104 10.92 19.17 -4.51
N LYS A 105 10.90 17.83 -4.74
CA LYS A 105 11.47 17.20 -5.94
C LYS A 105 10.61 17.44 -7.18
N TYR A 106 9.31 17.55 -7.00
CA TYR A 106 8.32 17.69 -8.08
C TYR A 106 7.49 18.95 -7.88
N PRO A 107 8.11 20.15 -7.98
CA PRO A 107 7.35 21.39 -7.87
C PRO A 107 6.29 21.47 -8.96
N VAL A 108 5.11 21.98 -8.62
CA VAL A 108 3.94 22.01 -9.52
C VAL A 108 4.30 22.65 -10.87
N GLU A 109 5.04 23.74 -10.87
CA GLU A 109 5.39 24.50 -12.07
C GLU A 109 6.17 23.65 -13.08
N LYS A 110 6.94 22.68 -12.61
CA LYS A 110 7.79 21.82 -13.46
C LYS A 110 7.17 20.46 -13.74
N ALA A 111 6.41 19.93 -12.78
CA ALA A 111 5.95 18.54 -12.82
C ALA A 111 4.56 18.38 -13.43
N LYS A 112 3.73 19.41 -13.42
CA LYS A 112 2.34 19.32 -13.85
C LYS A 112 2.21 18.81 -15.29
N GLY A 113 1.44 17.73 -15.45
CA GLY A 113 1.19 17.13 -16.77
C GLY A 113 2.36 16.30 -17.31
N ARG A 114 3.41 16.07 -16.52
CA ARG A 114 4.60 15.31 -16.93
C ARG A 114 4.76 14.06 -16.04
N SER A 115 5.08 12.94 -16.67
CA SER A 115 5.36 11.67 -15.99
C SER A 115 6.83 11.30 -16.21
N VAL A 116 7.72 12.05 -15.58
CA VAL A 116 9.17 11.84 -15.68
C VAL A 116 9.81 11.91 -14.29
N LYS A 117 10.97 11.33 -14.14
CA LYS A 117 11.73 11.39 -12.89
C LYS A 117 12.17 12.82 -12.61
N TYR A 118 12.28 13.20 -11.32
CA TYR A 118 12.63 14.57 -10.91
C TYR A 118 13.94 15.06 -11.52
N THR A 119 14.88 14.15 -11.82
CA THR A 119 16.15 14.49 -12.48
C THR A 119 15.98 14.93 -13.94
N GLU A 120 14.80 14.68 -14.52
CA GLU A 120 14.46 15.03 -15.90
C GLU A 120 13.60 16.30 -16.01
N LEU A 121 13.29 16.91 -14.90
CA LEU A 121 12.44 18.12 -14.87
C LEU A 121 13.22 19.39 -15.23
#